data_218c8611314ba168670095424c350b5e
#
_entry.id   218c8611314ba168670095424c350b5e
#
_cell.length_a   1.000
_cell.length_b   1.000
_cell.length_c   1.000
_cell.angle_alpha   90.00
_cell.angle_beta   90.00
_cell.angle_gamma   90.00
#
_symmetry.space_group_name_H-M   'P 1'
#
loop_
_entity.id
_entity.type
_entity.pdbx_description
1 polymer ?
#
loop_
_entity_poly.entity_id
_entity_poly.type
_entity_poly.pdbx_seq_one_letter_code
_entity_poly.pdbx_strand_id
1 'polypeptide(L)'
;MRPADGRVTRRKRVGRGIGSGLGKTGGRGHKGQTSRSGGSIRPGFEGGQMPLQKRLPKYGFTSRIASITSQVTLSELDSIDEKVINIEVLKSNGIIRNLTAKVKVFSSGQITKPVVLEGIAVSNGAREAIVSAGGTIKD
;
A
#
# COMPACT_ATOMS: atom_id res chain seq x y z
N MET A 1 9.43 -13.24 -33.29
CA MET A 1 9.35 -12.84 -31.87
C MET A 1 9.26 -14.08 -31.00
N ARG A 2 10.08 -14.20 -29.95
CA ARG A 2 9.96 -15.25 -28.93
C ARG A 2 9.28 -14.65 -27.70
N PRO A 3 8.37 -15.38 -26.99
CA PRO A 3 7.82 -14.92 -25.74
C PRO A 3 8.95 -14.78 -24.70
N ALA A 4 8.81 -13.85 -23.77
CA ALA A 4 9.78 -13.68 -22.68
C ALA A 4 9.94 -14.97 -21.88
N ASP A 5 11.16 -15.24 -21.38
CA ASP A 5 11.44 -16.41 -20.57
C ASP A 5 10.56 -16.41 -19.31
N GLY A 6 9.95 -17.56 -19.02
CA GLY A 6 9.02 -17.71 -17.89
C GLY A 6 7.54 -17.40 -18.19
N ARG A 7 7.20 -16.89 -19.37
CA ARG A 7 5.78 -16.63 -19.75
C ARG A 7 4.96 -17.92 -19.87
N VAL A 8 5.60 -19.00 -20.33
CA VAL A 8 4.93 -20.30 -20.48
C VAL A 8 5.58 -21.30 -19.55
N THR A 9 4.85 -21.70 -18.51
CA THR A 9 5.26 -22.75 -17.59
C THR A 9 4.54 -24.06 -17.93
N ARG A 10 5.27 -25.17 -17.95
CA ARG A 10 4.68 -26.50 -18.12
C ARG A 10 3.75 -26.80 -16.95
N ARG A 11 2.53 -27.27 -17.24
CA ARG A 11 1.59 -27.71 -16.21
C ARG A 11 2.20 -28.88 -15.41
N LYS A 12 2.27 -28.74 -14.10
CA LYS A 12 2.72 -29.81 -13.19
C LYS A 12 1.73 -30.97 -13.23
N ARG A 13 2.24 -32.18 -13.50
CA ARG A 13 1.44 -33.41 -13.46
C ARG A 13 1.73 -34.14 -12.15
N VAL A 14 0.78 -34.11 -11.24
CA VAL A 14 0.89 -34.76 -9.93
C VAL A 14 0.68 -36.28 -10.00
N GLY A 15 1.21 -37.04 -9.06
CA GLY A 15 1.05 -38.49 -9.00
C GLY A 15 1.71 -39.25 -10.16
N ARG A 16 2.83 -38.77 -10.72
CA ARG A 16 3.54 -39.38 -11.85
C ARG A 16 4.96 -39.82 -11.49
N GLY A 17 5.07 -40.55 -10.40
CA GLY A 17 6.33 -41.16 -9.93
C GLY A 17 7.11 -40.28 -8.96
N ILE A 18 8.01 -40.91 -8.23
CA ILE A 18 8.82 -40.26 -7.18
C ILE A 18 9.79 -39.23 -7.75
N GLY A 19 10.33 -39.46 -8.94
CA GLY A 19 11.27 -38.55 -9.60
C GLY A 19 10.66 -37.19 -9.98
N SER A 20 9.31 -37.08 -10.01
CA SER A 20 8.63 -35.80 -10.26
C SER A 20 8.58 -34.84 -9.05
N GLY A 21 8.95 -35.32 -7.84
CA GLY A 21 8.77 -34.61 -6.57
C GLY A 21 7.32 -34.49 -6.09
N LEU A 22 6.36 -34.86 -6.95
CA LEU A 22 4.91 -34.82 -6.65
C LEU A 22 4.26 -36.19 -6.88
N GLY A 23 5.04 -37.28 -6.67
CA GLY A 23 4.55 -38.64 -6.73
C GLY A 23 3.65 -39.01 -5.55
N LYS A 24 3.16 -40.25 -5.51
CA LYS A 24 2.33 -40.84 -4.44
C LYS A 24 1.09 -39.98 -4.14
N THR A 25 1.16 -39.08 -3.16
CA THR A 25 0.03 -38.25 -2.68
C THR A 25 -0.17 -36.95 -3.48
N GLY A 26 0.69 -36.67 -4.45
CA GLY A 26 0.57 -35.49 -5.29
C GLY A 26 0.72 -34.14 -4.53
N GLY A 27 1.43 -34.15 -3.40
CA GLY A 27 1.62 -32.99 -2.54
C GLY A 27 0.49 -32.72 -1.54
N ARG A 28 -0.54 -33.60 -1.47
CA ARG A 28 -1.66 -33.43 -0.54
C ARG A 28 -1.43 -34.03 0.86
N GLY A 29 -0.34 -34.76 1.03
CA GLY A 29 -0.05 -35.49 2.28
C GLY A 29 -0.94 -36.72 2.46
N HIS A 30 -1.02 -37.21 3.70
CA HIS A 30 -1.83 -38.36 4.06
C HIS A 30 -3.11 -37.90 4.74
N LYS A 31 -4.20 -38.65 4.57
CA LYS A 31 -5.49 -38.45 5.25
C LYS A 31 -5.88 -36.97 5.51
N GLY A 32 -7.06 -36.71 5.94
CA GLY A 32 -7.55 -35.36 6.25
C GLY A 32 -8.48 -34.77 5.18
N GLN A 33 -9.19 -33.73 5.52
CA GLN A 33 -10.23 -33.11 4.69
C GLN A 33 -9.65 -32.55 3.39
N THR A 34 -8.49 -31.87 3.46
CA THR A 34 -7.84 -31.25 2.28
C THR A 34 -7.25 -32.24 1.29
N SER A 35 -7.05 -33.51 1.71
CA SER A 35 -6.54 -34.58 0.85
C SER A 35 -7.62 -35.20 -0.05
N ARG A 36 -8.89 -34.98 0.26
CA ARG A 36 -10.05 -35.56 -0.43
C ARG A 36 -10.45 -34.72 -1.65
N SER A 37 -11.22 -35.31 -2.55
CA SER A 37 -11.85 -34.57 -3.65
C SER A 37 -12.84 -33.55 -3.08
N GLY A 38 -12.78 -32.29 -3.57
CA GLY A 38 -13.60 -31.21 -3.05
C GLY A 38 -13.26 -30.75 -1.63
N GLY A 39 -12.18 -31.29 -1.04
CA GLY A 39 -11.71 -30.93 0.30
C GLY A 39 -11.19 -29.52 0.37
N SER A 40 -12.07 -28.55 0.55
CA SER A 40 -11.74 -27.16 0.77
C SER A 40 -12.17 -26.71 2.16
N ILE A 41 -11.27 -26.06 2.86
CA ILE A 41 -11.57 -25.42 4.14
C ILE A 41 -11.68 -23.92 3.88
N ARG A 42 -12.75 -23.29 4.32
CA ARG A 42 -12.94 -21.84 4.21
C ARG A 42 -11.79 -21.10 4.93
N PRO A 43 -11.28 -20.00 4.40
CA PRO A 43 -10.26 -19.19 5.07
C PRO A 43 -10.72 -18.73 6.46
N GLY A 44 -9.82 -18.82 7.44
CA GLY A 44 -10.10 -18.43 8.82
C GLY A 44 -10.96 -19.41 9.61
N PHE A 45 -11.16 -20.65 9.12
CA PHE A 45 -11.81 -21.70 9.91
C PHE A 45 -10.83 -22.30 10.93
N GLU A 46 -11.20 -22.29 12.20
CA GLU A 46 -10.38 -22.72 13.32
C GLU A 46 -10.91 -24.00 14.00
N GLY A 47 -11.33 -24.98 13.21
CA GLY A 47 -11.74 -26.28 13.72
C GLY A 47 -13.02 -26.29 14.58
N GLY A 48 -13.85 -25.26 14.48
CA GLY A 48 -15.06 -25.08 15.32
C GLY A 48 -14.90 -24.05 16.43
N GLN A 49 -13.68 -23.67 16.79
CA GLN A 49 -13.40 -22.52 17.64
C GLN A 49 -13.89 -21.23 16.94
N MET A 50 -14.38 -20.26 17.72
CA MET A 50 -14.79 -18.96 17.16
C MET A 50 -13.63 -18.29 16.42
N PRO A 51 -13.75 -18.02 15.12
CA PRO A 51 -12.69 -17.39 14.32
C PRO A 51 -12.23 -16.05 14.90
N LEU A 52 -10.95 -15.72 14.73
CA LEU A 52 -10.33 -14.50 15.27
C LEU A 52 -11.14 -13.24 14.96
N GLN A 53 -11.61 -13.08 13.70
CA GLN A 53 -12.42 -11.93 13.30
C GLN A 53 -13.75 -11.80 14.04
N LYS A 54 -14.23 -12.88 14.68
CA LYS A 54 -15.44 -12.86 15.51
C LYS A 54 -15.14 -12.69 16.99
N ARG A 55 -13.94 -13.09 17.43
CA ARG A 55 -13.49 -12.92 18.83
C ARG A 55 -13.08 -11.49 19.14
N LEU A 56 -12.56 -10.76 18.16
CA LEU A 56 -12.12 -9.39 18.36
C LEU A 56 -13.33 -8.44 18.34
N PRO A 57 -13.42 -7.52 19.31
CA PRO A 57 -14.44 -6.47 19.29
C PRO A 57 -14.27 -5.60 18.05
N LYS A 58 -15.36 -5.21 17.41
CA LYS A 58 -15.37 -4.20 16.36
C LYS A 58 -15.13 -2.83 16.98
N TYR A 59 -14.23 -2.05 16.42
CA TYR A 59 -13.95 -0.70 16.89
C TYR A 59 -13.79 0.27 15.74
N GLY A 60 -14.05 1.55 16.02
CA GLY A 60 -13.86 2.62 15.06
C GLY A 60 -14.90 2.67 13.93
N PHE A 61 -14.69 3.61 13.05
CA PHE A 61 -15.49 3.84 11.84
C PHE A 61 -14.58 4.28 10.68
N THR A 62 -15.07 4.15 9.47
CA THR A 62 -14.35 4.63 8.29
C THR A 62 -14.71 6.09 8.03
N SER A 63 -13.75 7.00 8.23
CA SER A 63 -13.94 8.43 7.96
C SER A 63 -13.86 8.72 6.46
N ARG A 64 -14.91 9.32 5.91
CA ARG A 64 -14.93 9.78 4.51
C ARG A 64 -13.90 10.88 4.26
N ILE A 65 -13.73 11.78 5.21
CA ILE A 65 -12.75 12.89 5.10
C ILE A 65 -11.33 12.33 5.09
N ALA A 66 -11.02 11.35 5.94
CA ALA A 66 -9.70 10.73 5.96
C ALA A 66 -9.35 10.05 4.63
N SER A 67 -10.33 9.49 3.91
CA SER A 67 -10.09 8.83 2.62
C SER A 67 -9.65 9.78 1.50
N ILE A 68 -10.05 11.04 1.57
CA ILE A 68 -9.73 12.08 0.58
C ILE A 68 -8.66 13.07 1.07
N THR A 69 -8.12 12.87 2.26
CA THR A 69 -7.06 13.71 2.83
C THR A 69 -5.74 12.95 2.84
N SER A 70 -4.69 13.57 2.32
CA SER A 70 -3.33 13.03 2.36
C SER A 70 -2.41 13.90 3.19
N GLN A 71 -1.39 13.26 3.76
CA GLN A 71 -0.33 13.93 4.50
C GLN A 71 0.92 13.93 3.63
N VAL A 72 1.70 15.01 3.69
CA VAL A 72 2.97 15.16 2.98
C VAL A 72 4.02 15.67 3.96
N THR A 73 5.23 15.13 3.87
CA THR A 73 6.38 15.50 4.70
C THR A 73 7.22 16.58 4.04
N LEU A 74 8.08 17.27 4.82
CA LEU A 74 9.03 18.24 4.27
C LEU A 74 10.06 17.57 3.34
N SER A 75 10.49 16.35 3.65
CA SER A 75 11.42 15.60 2.81
C SER A 75 10.82 15.20 1.46
N GLU A 76 9.52 14.91 1.41
CA GLU A 76 8.82 14.66 0.15
C GLU A 76 8.71 15.93 -0.70
N LEU A 77 8.49 17.10 -0.07
CA LEU A 77 8.52 18.38 -0.78
C LEU A 77 9.91 18.70 -1.34
N ASP A 78 10.97 18.42 -0.59
CA ASP A 78 12.35 18.67 -1.01
C ASP A 78 12.77 17.79 -2.21
N SER A 79 12.14 16.65 -2.40
CA SER A 79 12.36 15.74 -3.55
C SER A 79 11.76 16.24 -4.87
N ILE A 80 10.89 17.27 -4.82
CA ILE A 80 10.25 17.85 -5.99
C ILE A 80 11.15 18.94 -6.57
N ASP A 81 11.29 18.99 -7.89
CA ASP A 81 12.11 20.00 -8.56
C ASP A 81 11.33 21.26 -8.95
N GLU A 82 9.99 21.22 -8.91
CA GLU A 82 9.13 22.37 -9.19
C GLU A 82 9.15 23.38 -8.04
N LYS A 83 9.24 24.66 -8.40
CA LYS A 83 9.23 25.77 -7.42
C LYS A 83 7.84 26.05 -6.84
N VAL A 84 6.79 25.84 -7.63
CA VAL A 84 5.40 26.04 -7.20
C VAL A 84 4.76 24.67 -7.04
N ILE A 85 4.32 24.38 -5.84
CA ILE A 85 3.74 23.07 -5.50
C ILE A 85 2.26 23.28 -5.17
N ASN A 86 1.41 22.67 -5.98
CA ASN A 86 -0.02 22.55 -5.78
C ASN A 86 -0.43 21.07 -5.68
N ILE A 87 -1.72 20.80 -5.48
CA ILE A 87 -2.23 19.42 -5.38
C ILE A 87 -1.99 18.63 -6.68
N GLU A 88 -2.01 19.28 -7.83
CA GLU A 88 -1.81 18.62 -9.13
C GLU A 88 -0.36 18.17 -9.32
N VAL A 89 0.61 19.01 -8.95
CA VAL A 89 2.04 18.67 -8.95
C VAL A 89 2.33 17.49 -8.03
N LEU A 90 1.72 17.45 -6.83
CA LEU A 90 1.86 16.33 -5.92
C LEU A 90 1.28 15.02 -6.47
N LYS A 91 0.20 15.11 -7.26
CA LYS A 91 -0.39 13.94 -7.94
C LYS A 91 0.48 13.47 -9.10
N SER A 92 0.98 14.37 -9.93
CA SER A 92 1.84 14.03 -11.08
C SER A 92 3.15 13.38 -10.66
N ASN A 93 3.72 13.82 -9.54
CA ASN A 93 4.91 13.21 -8.94
C ASN A 93 4.62 11.93 -8.13
N GLY A 94 3.35 11.49 -8.04
CA GLY A 94 2.95 10.25 -7.37
C GLY A 94 3.07 10.27 -5.84
N ILE A 95 3.28 11.44 -5.21
CA ILE A 95 3.40 11.59 -3.76
C ILE A 95 2.05 11.36 -3.09
N ILE A 96 0.97 11.82 -3.71
CA ILE A 96 -0.38 11.63 -3.22
C ILE A 96 -1.26 10.88 -4.21
N ARG A 97 -2.33 10.26 -3.71
CA ARG A 97 -3.29 9.51 -4.53
C ARG A 97 -4.11 10.46 -5.40
N ASN A 98 -4.52 10.02 -6.58
CA ASN A 98 -5.36 10.80 -7.50
C ASN A 98 -6.71 11.24 -6.89
N LEU A 99 -7.27 10.44 -5.97
CA LEU A 99 -8.52 10.74 -5.26
C LEU A 99 -8.37 11.77 -4.13
N THR A 100 -7.15 12.21 -3.81
CA THR A 100 -6.90 13.18 -2.75
C THR A 100 -7.47 14.55 -3.14
N ALA A 101 -8.30 15.10 -2.26
CA ALA A 101 -8.87 16.43 -2.39
C ALA A 101 -8.26 17.46 -1.43
N LYS A 102 -7.70 16.98 -0.30
CA LYS A 102 -7.09 17.84 0.72
C LYS A 102 -5.70 17.33 1.08
N VAL A 103 -4.76 18.26 1.24
CA VAL A 103 -3.37 17.93 1.61
C VAL A 103 -2.98 18.76 2.82
N LYS A 104 -2.25 18.14 3.75
CA LYS A 104 -1.65 18.85 4.88
C LYS A 104 -0.17 18.47 5.00
N VAL A 105 0.68 19.50 4.99
CA VAL A 105 2.12 19.36 5.21
C VAL A 105 2.42 19.40 6.70
N PHE A 106 3.30 18.52 7.16
CA PHE A 106 3.76 18.49 8.54
C PHE A 106 5.29 18.40 8.62
N SER A 107 5.84 18.85 9.75
CA SER A 107 7.28 18.90 9.98
C SER A 107 7.85 17.49 10.22
N SER A 108 8.20 16.81 9.13
CA SER A 108 8.98 15.56 9.17
C SER A 108 10.02 15.62 8.05
N GLY A 109 11.26 15.37 8.42
CA GLY A 109 12.41 15.56 7.54
C GLY A 109 12.85 17.03 7.48
N GLN A 110 13.74 17.34 6.53
CA GLN A 110 14.29 18.66 6.30
C GLN A 110 13.91 19.16 4.92
N ILE A 111 13.80 20.45 4.76
CA ILE A 111 13.61 21.12 3.48
C ILE A 111 14.80 22.06 3.26
N THR A 112 15.46 21.94 2.12
CA THR A 112 16.63 22.73 1.74
C THR A 112 16.33 23.72 0.62
N LYS A 113 15.31 23.42 -0.20
CA LYS A 113 14.91 24.23 -1.35
C LYS A 113 13.81 25.24 -0.98
N PRO A 114 13.87 26.47 -1.50
CA PRO A 114 12.78 27.43 -1.37
C PRO A 114 11.61 26.98 -2.25
N VAL A 115 10.46 26.73 -1.63
CA VAL A 115 9.23 26.28 -2.32
C VAL A 115 8.09 27.25 -2.10
N VAL A 116 7.21 27.33 -3.07
CA VAL A 116 5.96 28.09 -2.99
C VAL A 116 4.79 27.08 -2.94
N LEU A 117 4.07 27.06 -1.82
CA LEU A 117 2.88 26.21 -1.67
C LEU A 117 1.62 26.98 -2.02
N GLU A 118 0.74 26.38 -2.82
CA GLU A 118 -0.56 26.96 -3.23
C GLU A 118 -1.71 26.02 -2.90
N GLY A 119 -2.66 26.49 -2.07
CA GLY A 119 -3.86 25.74 -1.70
C GLY A 119 -3.60 24.48 -0.87
N ILE A 120 -2.51 24.44 -0.09
CA ILE A 120 -2.10 23.32 0.74
C ILE A 120 -2.02 23.76 2.19
N ALA A 121 -2.73 23.04 3.07
CA ALA A 121 -2.67 23.31 4.49
C ALA A 121 -1.30 22.92 5.07
N VAL A 122 -0.78 23.73 5.99
CA VAL A 122 0.54 23.54 6.60
C VAL A 122 0.42 23.56 8.12
N SER A 123 1.12 22.67 8.82
CA SER A 123 1.24 22.71 10.28
C SER A 123 2.20 23.84 10.73
N ASN A 124 2.08 24.31 11.97
CA ASN A 124 2.91 25.43 12.47
C ASN A 124 4.40 25.17 12.34
N GLY A 125 4.88 24.01 12.77
CA GLY A 125 6.31 23.67 12.66
C GLY A 125 6.79 23.51 11.21
N ALA A 126 5.94 23.03 10.28
CA ALA A 126 6.29 22.99 8.87
C ALA A 126 6.31 24.41 8.25
N ARG A 127 5.43 25.31 8.68
CA ARG A 127 5.41 26.70 8.25
C ARG A 127 6.71 27.41 8.60
N GLU A 128 7.18 27.26 9.83
CA GLU A 128 8.45 27.82 10.29
C GLU A 128 9.63 27.29 9.48
N ALA A 129 9.68 25.99 9.22
CA ALA A 129 10.74 25.38 8.43
C ALA A 129 10.74 25.85 6.96
N ILE A 130 9.58 25.99 6.33
CA ILE A 130 9.44 26.45 4.94
C ILE A 130 9.85 27.93 4.84
N VAL A 131 9.43 28.78 5.76
CA VAL A 131 9.79 30.19 5.78
C VAL A 131 11.30 30.36 6.03
N SER A 132 11.90 29.60 6.94
CA SER A 132 13.34 29.63 7.19
C SER A 132 14.18 29.17 6.01
N ALA A 133 13.64 28.27 5.17
CA ALA A 133 14.25 27.86 3.90
C ALA A 133 14.00 28.87 2.74
N GLY A 134 13.32 30.00 3.00
CA GLY A 134 13.02 31.02 2.00
C GLY A 134 11.79 30.73 1.15
N GLY A 135 10.95 29.79 1.54
CA GLY A 135 9.71 29.44 0.86
C GLY A 135 8.55 30.38 1.23
N THR A 136 7.47 30.33 0.47
CA THR A 136 6.24 31.10 0.69
C THR A 136 5.00 30.20 0.66
N ILE A 137 3.99 30.54 1.45
CA ILE A 137 2.73 29.81 1.54
C ILE A 137 1.61 30.76 1.12
N LYS A 138 0.89 30.37 0.07
CA LYS A 138 -0.30 31.05 -0.42
C LYS A 138 -1.52 30.19 -0.07
N ASP A 139 -2.43 30.72 0.70
CA ASP A 139 -3.71 30.07 1.07
C ASP A 139 -4.67 30.04 -0.11
#